data_2b2cc07ed759d3f082f192e07c359eb6
#
_entry.id   2b2cc07ed759d3f082f192e07c359eb6
#
_cell.length_a   1.000
_cell.length_b   1.000
_cell.length_c   1.000
_cell.angle_alpha   90.00
_cell.angle_beta   90.00
_cell.angle_gamma   90.00
#
_symmetry.space_group_name_H-M   'P 1'
#
loop_
_entity.id
_entity.type
_entity.pdbx_description
1 polymer ?
#
loop_
_entity_poly.entity_id
_entity_poly.type
_entity_poly.pdbx_seq_one_letter_code
_entity_poly.pdbx_strand_id
1 'polypeptide(L)'
;SELREPLWRVGGPRGGRENAKSLTGHFFLGAPLPVDGRLYAITERDRQLNVVALDGATGRLLWSQGIALVARSITADEIRYFRACNPAYADGVIVCPTQSGMLVGVDALTGTLLWTYFCGDQAVAKRIAQRSLARFRSHGSDGFPAVPRITGNRVVFMPRLSDEVHCLDLQTGAR
;
A
#
# COMPACT_ATOMS: atom_id res chain seq x y z
N SER A 1 18.12 -28.04 15.73
CA SER A 1 18.18 -26.60 15.42
C SER A 1 17.07 -25.92 16.20
N GLU A 2 17.44 -25.11 17.20
CA GLU A 2 16.48 -24.30 17.93
C GLU A 2 15.83 -23.31 16.95
N LEU A 3 14.52 -23.38 16.78
CA LEU A 3 13.73 -22.41 16.05
C LEU A 3 13.81 -21.10 16.83
N ARG A 4 14.54 -20.12 16.30
CA ARG A 4 14.62 -18.79 16.92
C ARG A 4 13.25 -18.12 16.82
N GLU A 5 12.70 -17.76 17.96
CA GLU A 5 11.47 -16.99 18.00
C GLU A 5 11.71 -15.56 17.50
N PRO A 6 10.75 -14.94 16.77
CA PRO A 6 10.85 -13.54 16.39
C PRO A 6 10.82 -12.64 17.64
N LEU A 7 11.57 -11.53 17.60
CA LEU A 7 11.63 -10.56 18.70
C LEU A 7 10.24 -9.99 19.01
N TRP A 8 9.43 -9.76 18.00
CA TRP A 8 8.04 -9.34 18.12
C TRP A 8 7.19 -9.82 16.93
N ARG A 9 5.87 -9.80 17.11
CA ARG A 9 4.88 -10.10 16.07
C ARG A 9 3.73 -9.11 16.18
N VAL A 10 3.17 -8.66 15.03
CA VAL A 10 1.99 -7.80 14.97
C VAL A 10 0.99 -8.37 13.97
N GLY A 11 -0.30 -8.08 14.16
CA GLY A 11 -1.37 -8.56 13.29
C GLY A 11 -1.75 -10.03 13.55
N GLY A 12 -2.50 -10.60 12.60
CA GLY A 12 -3.01 -11.97 12.68
C GLY A 12 -4.36 -12.10 13.39
N PRO A 13 -5.05 -13.26 13.26
CA PRO A 13 -6.38 -13.49 13.81
C PRO A 13 -6.37 -13.72 15.33
N ARG A 14 -5.27 -14.20 15.87
CA ARG A 14 -5.09 -14.42 17.31
C ARG A 14 -4.15 -13.35 17.82
N GLY A 15 -4.71 -12.32 18.44
CA GLY A 15 -3.91 -11.24 19.02
C GLY A 15 -2.72 -11.80 19.80
N GLY A 16 -1.51 -11.63 19.29
CA GLY A 16 -0.28 -11.82 20.05
C GLY A 16 -0.27 -10.90 21.27
N ARG A 17 0.89 -10.76 21.93
CA ARG A 17 1.10 -9.84 23.06
C ARG A 17 0.42 -8.48 22.86
N GLU A 18 0.15 -7.76 23.89
CA GLU A 18 -0.69 -6.54 24.00
C GLU A 18 -0.57 -5.54 22.83
N ASN A 19 0.62 -5.41 22.24
CA ASN A 19 0.89 -4.51 21.10
C ASN A 19 0.25 -4.97 19.77
N ALA A 20 -0.13 -6.22 19.65
CA ALA A 20 -0.70 -6.78 18.41
C ALA A 20 -2.20 -6.51 18.26
N LYS A 21 -2.89 -6.13 19.31
CA LYS A 21 -4.36 -5.93 19.29
C LYS A 21 -4.78 -4.83 18.32
N SER A 22 -3.96 -3.80 18.14
CA SER A 22 -4.27 -2.66 17.25
C SER A 22 -4.27 -3.02 15.76
N LEU A 23 -3.55 -4.08 15.35
CA LEU A 23 -3.48 -4.56 13.96
C LEU A 23 -4.11 -5.95 13.76
N THR A 24 -4.89 -6.42 14.72
CA THR A 24 -5.65 -7.67 14.58
C THR A 24 -6.62 -7.56 13.40
N GLY A 25 -6.62 -8.57 12.52
CA GLY A 25 -7.44 -8.61 11.32
C GLY A 25 -6.94 -7.75 10.17
N HIS A 26 -5.78 -7.10 10.29
CA HIS A 26 -5.12 -6.43 9.17
C HIS A 26 -4.35 -7.43 8.32
N PHE A 27 -4.49 -7.32 7.01
CA PHE A 27 -3.64 -7.98 6.03
C PHE A 27 -2.53 -7.03 5.62
N PHE A 28 -1.28 -7.46 5.70
CA PHE A 28 -0.14 -6.72 5.18
C PHE A 28 -0.01 -6.98 3.68
N LEU A 29 -0.02 -5.92 2.88
CA LEU A 29 -0.12 -6.00 1.42
C LEU A 29 1.24 -6.01 0.72
N GLY A 30 2.33 -5.93 1.45
CA GLY A 30 3.68 -5.92 0.91
C GLY A 30 4.74 -5.90 2.00
N ALA A 31 6.00 -5.80 1.57
CA ALA A 31 7.11 -5.67 2.49
C ALA A 31 7.06 -4.33 3.23
N PRO A 32 7.32 -4.31 4.54
CA PRO A 32 7.48 -3.06 5.27
C PRO A 32 8.71 -2.30 4.80
N LEU A 33 8.59 -0.98 4.74
CA LEU A 33 9.67 -0.06 4.38
C LEU A 33 10.35 0.46 5.65
N PRO A 34 11.62 0.13 5.90
CA PRO A 34 12.35 0.65 7.05
C PRO A 34 12.88 2.06 6.76
N VAL A 35 12.61 3.00 7.66
CA VAL A 35 13.13 4.37 7.63
C VAL A 35 13.34 4.86 9.06
N ASP A 36 14.53 5.25 9.42
CA ASP A 36 14.90 5.89 10.69
C ASP A 36 14.31 5.19 11.93
N GLY A 37 14.48 3.86 12.02
CA GLY A 37 14.00 3.06 13.14
C GLY A 37 12.49 2.81 13.15
N ARG A 38 11.76 3.27 12.14
CA ARG A 38 10.34 2.98 11.92
C ARG A 38 10.15 2.01 10.76
N LEU A 39 9.02 1.31 10.78
CA LEU A 39 8.59 0.46 9.68
C LEU A 39 7.25 0.95 9.16
N TYR A 40 7.17 1.24 7.87
CA TYR A 40 5.95 1.66 7.22
C TYR A 40 5.40 0.53 6.37
N ALA A 41 4.13 0.20 6.53
CA ALA A 41 3.49 -0.86 5.77
C ALA A 41 2.10 -0.44 5.28
N ILE A 42 1.70 -0.97 4.14
CA ILE A 42 0.33 -0.83 3.66
C ILE A 42 -0.45 -2.06 4.11
N THR A 43 -1.58 -1.84 4.73
CA THR A 43 -2.45 -2.89 5.25
C THR A 43 -3.87 -2.71 4.77
N GLU A 44 -4.65 -3.80 4.79
CA GLU A 44 -6.10 -3.76 4.58
C GLU A 44 -6.82 -4.39 5.76
N ARG A 45 -7.88 -3.71 6.20
CA ARG A 45 -8.88 -4.23 7.12
C ARG A 45 -10.25 -3.75 6.68
N ASP A 46 -11.24 -4.65 6.62
CA ASP A 46 -12.63 -4.33 6.30
C ASP A 46 -12.78 -3.50 5.02
N ARG A 47 -11.99 -3.81 3.98
CA ARG A 47 -11.92 -3.11 2.69
C ARG A 47 -11.34 -1.69 2.77
N GLN A 48 -10.81 -1.29 3.90
CA GLN A 48 -10.07 -0.04 4.03
C GLN A 48 -8.57 -0.31 3.91
N LEU A 49 -7.91 0.39 3.00
CA LEU A 49 -6.45 0.45 2.92
C LEU A 49 -5.93 1.48 3.91
N ASN A 50 -4.90 1.08 4.65
CA ASN A 50 -4.25 1.95 5.62
C ASN A 50 -2.74 1.91 5.41
N VAL A 51 -2.09 3.03 5.65
CA VAL A 51 -0.66 3.06 5.95
C VAL A 51 -0.50 3.02 7.46
N VAL A 52 0.37 2.17 7.93
CA VAL A 52 0.71 2.07 9.35
C VAL A 52 2.19 2.34 9.55
N ALA A 53 2.52 3.05 10.62
CA ALA A 53 3.88 3.18 11.10
C ALA A 53 4.04 2.39 12.39
N LEU A 54 5.10 1.58 12.45
CA LEU A 54 5.47 0.78 13.59
C LEU A 54 6.85 1.23 14.09
N ASP A 55 7.07 1.15 15.38
CA ASP A 55 8.39 1.16 15.95
C ASP A 55 9.16 -0.10 15.55
N GLY A 56 10.30 0.06 14.91
CA GLY A 56 11.04 -1.06 14.34
C GLY A 56 11.63 -2.01 15.39
N ALA A 57 11.94 -1.53 16.58
CA ALA A 57 12.52 -2.34 17.64
C ALA A 57 11.46 -3.15 18.42
N THR A 58 10.28 -2.61 18.59
CA THR A 58 9.24 -3.18 19.47
C THR A 58 8.00 -3.70 18.73
N GLY A 59 7.80 -3.30 17.47
CA GLY A 59 6.59 -3.56 16.70
C GLY A 59 5.37 -2.76 17.17
N ARG A 60 5.56 -1.77 18.07
CA ARG A 60 4.46 -0.94 18.58
C ARG A 60 3.91 -0.04 17.46
N LEU A 61 2.59 -0.02 17.32
CA LEU A 61 1.93 0.90 16.39
C LEU A 61 2.14 2.36 16.86
N LEU A 62 2.69 3.18 15.98
CA LEU A 62 2.89 4.61 16.19
C LEU A 62 1.68 5.42 15.70
N TRP A 63 1.26 5.15 14.47
CA TRP A 63 0.06 5.73 13.89
C TRP A 63 -0.51 4.85 12.75
N SER A 64 -1.76 5.09 12.38
CA SER A 64 -2.44 4.44 11.26
C SER A 64 -3.28 5.48 10.52
N GLN A 65 -3.13 5.56 9.21
CA GLN A 65 -3.84 6.48 8.32
C GLN A 65 -4.60 5.72 7.25
N GLY A 66 -5.92 5.92 7.17
CA GLY A 66 -6.73 5.42 6.07
C GLY A 66 -6.41 6.16 4.77
N ILE A 67 -6.16 5.44 3.69
CA ILE A 67 -5.74 6.01 2.40
C ILE A 67 -6.69 5.72 1.25
N ALA A 68 -7.47 4.65 1.30
CA ALA A 68 -8.44 4.31 0.27
C ALA A 68 -9.46 3.28 0.77
N LEU A 69 -10.60 3.21 0.07
CA LEU A 69 -11.55 2.11 0.17
C LEU A 69 -11.47 1.26 -1.11
N VAL A 70 -11.63 -0.05 -0.96
CA VAL A 70 -11.63 -0.99 -2.07
C VAL A 70 -12.98 -1.72 -2.18
N ALA A 71 -13.36 -2.08 -3.40
CA ALA A 71 -14.67 -2.68 -3.66
C ALA A 71 -14.81 -4.09 -3.06
N ARG A 72 -13.72 -4.85 -3.01
CA ARG A 72 -13.68 -6.22 -2.47
C ARG A 72 -12.57 -6.34 -1.43
N SER A 73 -12.82 -7.16 -0.41
CA SER A 73 -11.78 -7.55 0.55
C SER A 73 -10.64 -8.26 -0.14
N ILE A 74 -9.42 -8.15 0.38
CA ILE A 74 -8.23 -8.85 -0.12
C ILE A 74 -8.45 -10.36 -0.18
N THR A 75 -9.20 -10.93 0.77
CA THR A 75 -9.52 -12.36 0.82
C THR A 75 -10.50 -12.82 -0.28
N ALA A 76 -11.23 -11.88 -0.90
CA ALA A 76 -12.18 -12.13 -1.97
C ALA A 76 -11.70 -11.62 -3.35
N ASP A 77 -10.47 -11.10 -3.42
CA ASP A 77 -9.87 -10.55 -4.64
C ASP A 77 -8.52 -11.23 -4.91
N GLU A 78 -8.57 -12.35 -5.63
CA GLU A 78 -7.39 -13.17 -5.96
C GLU A 78 -6.29 -12.36 -6.66
N ILE A 79 -6.67 -11.38 -7.49
CA ILE A 79 -5.69 -10.57 -8.22
C ILE A 79 -4.92 -9.66 -7.27
N ARG A 80 -5.60 -9.04 -6.30
CA ARG A 80 -4.97 -8.18 -5.30
C ARG A 80 -4.16 -8.98 -4.30
N TYR A 81 -4.61 -10.20 -3.96
CA TYR A 81 -3.97 -11.07 -2.98
C TYR A 81 -2.52 -11.43 -3.37
N PHE A 82 -2.27 -11.70 -4.65
CA PHE A 82 -0.95 -12.05 -5.16
C PHE A 82 -0.07 -10.85 -5.54
N ARG A 83 -0.50 -9.63 -5.23
CA ARG A 83 0.23 -8.41 -5.61
C ARG A 83 0.69 -7.65 -4.40
N ALA A 84 2.00 -7.52 -4.26
CA ALA A 84 2.59 -6.67 -3.25
C ALA A 84 2.27 -5.18 -3.51
N CYS A 85 2.05 -4.43 -2.45
CA CYS A 85 1.80 -3.00 -2.45
C CYS A 85 2.86 -2.35 -1.55
N ASN A 86 4.00 -1.97 -2.15
CA ASN A 86 5.15 -1.47 -1.40
C ASN A 86 5.20 0.06 -1.45
N PRO A 87 5.31 0.73 -0.30
CA PRO A 87 5.51 2.17 -0.25
C PRO A 87 6.94 2.54 -0.65
N ALA A 88 7.13 3.82 -1.04
CA ALA A 88 8.43 4.44 -1.21
C ALA A 88 8.55 5.64 -0.28
N TYR A 89 9.78 6.09 0.03
CA TYR A 89 10.03 7.20 0.93
C TYR A 89 11.14 8.11 0.40
N ALA A 90 10.94 9.40 0.51
CA ALA A 90 11.99 10.42 0.48
C ALA A 90 11.49 11.70 1.16
N ASP A 91 12.40 12.48 1.71
CA ASP A 91 12.20 13.82 2.23
C ASP A 91 10.93 13.99 3.09
N GLY A 92 10.69 13.05 4.00
CA GLY A 92 9.56 13.08 4.93
C GLY A 92 8.24 12.58 4.35
N VAL A 93 8.18 12.20 3.07
CA VAL A 93 6.95 11.73 2.41
C VAL A 93 6.99 10.23 2.15
N ILE A 94 5.98 9.53 2.62
CA ILE A 94 5.69 8.14 2.24
C ILE A 94 4.75 8.16 1.04
N VAL A 95 5.18 7.60 -0.08
CA VAL A 95 4.37 7.48 -1.30
C VAL A 95 3.79 6.08 -1.36
N CYS A 96 2.48 5.99 -1.30
CA CYS A 96 1.72 4.76 -1.18
C CYS A 96 0.93 4.47 -2.46
N PRO A 97 1.30 3.45 -3.24
CA PRO A 97 0.45 2.98 -4.31
C PRO A 97 -0.77 2.30 -3.70
N THR A 98 -1.96 2.60 -4.22
CA THR A 98 -3.16 1.85 -3.91
C THR A 98 -3.44 0.87 -5.06
N GLN A 99 -3.96 -0.29 -4.77
CA GLN A 99 -4.36 -1.24 -5.81
C GLN A 99 -5.67 -0.82 -6.50
N SER A 100 -6.20 0.37 -6.19
CA SER A 100 -7.42 0.97 -6.74
C SER A 100 -7.16 2.07 -7.78
N GLY A 101 -5.91 2.25 -8.24
CA GLY A 101 -5.56 3.25 -9.25
C GLY A 101 -5.29 4.65 -8.70
N MET A 102 -4.95 4.75 -7.43
CA MET A 102 -4.50 6.00 -6.80
C MET A 102 -3.08 5.87 -6.30
N LEU A 103 -2.38 6.98 -6.27
CA LEU A 103 -1.14 7.20 -5.54
C LEU A 103 -1.42 8.21 -4.42
N VAL A 104 -0.87 7.98 -3.25
CA VAL A 104 -1.15 8.80 -2.06
C VAL A 104 0.16 9.18 -1.39
N GLY A 105 0.35 10.47 -1.10
CA GLY A 105 1.45 10.98 -0.29
C GLY A 105 1.00 11.20 1.15
N VAL A 106 1.80 10.69 2.09
CA VAL A 106 1.53 10.77 3.54
C VAL A 106 2.78 11.28 4.24
N ASP A 107 2.62 12.19 5.18
CA ASP A 107 3.70 12.64 6.05
C ASP A 107 4.20 11.48 6.91
N ALA A 108 5.48 11.19 6.84
CA ALA A 108 6.07 10.03 7.50
C ALA A 108 6.07 10.14 9.03
N LEU A 109 6.14 11.36 9.56
CA LEU A 109 6.22 11.56 11.00
C LEU A 109 4.85 11.48 11.67
N THR A 110 3.86 12.13 11.07
CA THR A 110 2.53 12.34 11.67
C THR A 110 1.46 11.40 11.13
N GLY A 111 1.66 10.83 9.93
CA GLY A 111 0.63 10.06 9.22
C GLY A 111 -0.39 10.94 8.51
N THR A 112 -0.20 12.25 8.44
CA THR A 112 -1.14 13.17 7.79
C THR A 112 -1.15 12.95 6.28
N LEU A 113 -2.34 12.86 5.70
CA LEU A 113 -2.53 12.82 4.25
C LEU A 113 -2.09 14.15 3.63
N LEU A 114 -1.11 14.12 2.74
CA LEU A 114 -0.59 15.30 2.06
C LEU A 114 -1.31 15.55 0.73
N TRP A 115 -1.37 14.50 -0.09
CA TRP A 115 -1.97 14.59 -1.42
C TRP A 115 -2.48 13.23 -1.91
N THR A 116 -3.35 13.27 -2.89
CA THR A 116 -3.82 12.10 -3.63
C THR A 116 -3.73 12.37 -5.13
N TYR A 117 -3.33 11.37 -5.89
CA TYR A 117 -3.26 11.42 -7.34
C TYR A 117 -4.01 10.25 -7.97
N PHE A 118 -4.92 10.52 -8.88
CA PHE A 118 -5.63 9.50 -9.65
C PHE A 118 -4.81 9.12 -10.89
N CYS A 119 -4.47 7.84 -11.01
CA CYS A 119 -3.62 7.30 -12.05
C CYS A 119 -4.37 6.92 -13.34
N GLY A 120 -5.63 7.23 -13.49
CA GLY A 120 -6.38 6.79 -14.65
C GLY A 120 -7.64 7.59 -14.94
N ASP A 121 -8.11 7.49 -16.17
CA ASP A 121 -9.44 7.94 -16.53
C ASP A 121 -10.48 7.06 -15.83
N GLN A 122 -11.34 7.68 -15.02
CA GLN A 122 -12.43 6.97 -14.34
C GLN A 122 -13.35 6.23 -15.31
N ALA A 123 -13.51 6.72 -16.54
CA ALA A 123 -14.29 6.08 -17.57
C ALA A 123 -13.61 4.78 -18.06
N VAL A 124 -12.29 4.79 -18.21
CA VAL A 124 -11.51 3.60 -18.59
C VAL A 124 -11.54 2.59 -17.45
N ALA A 125 -11.36 3.01 -16.21
CA ALA A 125 -11.43 2.14 -15.04
C ALA A 125 -12.80 1.46 -14.91
N LYS A 126 -13.89 2.18 -15.12
CA LYS A 126 -15.26 1.62 -15.15
C LYS A 126 -15.47 0.66 -16.30
N ARG A 127 -14.98 0.98 -17.51
CA ARG A 127 -15.10 0.11 -18.71
C ARG A 127 -14.28 -1.17 -18.53
N ILE A 128 -13.09 -1.10 -17.93
CA ILE A 128 -12.25 -2.26 -17.64
C ILE A 128 -12.90 -3.11 -16.55
N ALA A 129 -13.42 -2.53 -15.49
CA ALA A 129 -14.15 -3.25 -14.45
C ALA A 129 -15.37 -3.99 -15.00
N GLN A 130 -16.14 -3.37 -15.90
CA GLN A 130 -17.29 -4.00 -16.56
C GLN A 130 -16.89 -5.10 -17.55
N ARG A 131 -15.77 -4.97 -18.25
CA ARG A 131 -15.27 -5.99 -19.19
C ARG A 131 -14.47 -7.10 -18.51
N SER A 132 -13.87 -6.84 -17.38
CA SER A 132 -13.00 -7.79 -16.65
C SER A 132 -13.75 -8.95 -16.02
N LEU A 133 -15.02 -8.80 -15.69
CA LEU A 133 -15.81 -9.89 -15.13
C LEU A 133 -15.92 -11.11 -16.07
N ALA A 134 -15.77 -10.92 -17.39
CA ALA A 134 -15.89 -11.99 -18.37
C ALA A 134 -14.54 -12.53 -18.91
N ARG A 135 -13.47 -11.76 -18.87
CA ARG A 135 -12.21 -12.10 -19.56
C ARG A 135 -11.00 -12.41 -18.67
N PHE A 136 -11.04 -12.04 -17.39
CA PHE A 136 -9.90 -12.26 -16.49
C PHE A 136 -9.72 -13.69 -15.98
N ARG A 137 -10.55 -14.62 -16.42
CA ARG A 137 -10.38 -16.06 -16.15
C ARG A 137 -9.26 -16.73 -16.94
N SER A 138 -8.65 -16.08 -17.93
CA SER A 138 -7.80 -16.80 -18.87
C SER A 138 -6.42 -16.23 -19.18
N HIS A 139 -6.03 -15.07 -18.68
CA HIS A 139 -4.68 -14.58 -18.96
C HIS A 139 -4.09 -13.95 -17.69
N GLY A 140 -3.14 -14.65 -17.11
CA GLY A 140 -2.20 -14.10 -16.15
C GLY A 140 -1.39 -12.98 -16.79
N SER A 141 -1.92 -11.77 -16.81
CA SER A 141 -1.10 -10.62 -17.15
C SER A 141 -0.24 -10.29 -15.93
N ASP A 142 0.99 -10.74 -15.97
CA ASP A 142 2.04 -10.61 -14.97
C ASP A 142 2.55 -9.16 -14.82
N GLY A 143 1.66 -8.19 -14.87
CA GLY A 143 2.03 -6.81 -14.55
C GLY A 143 2.36 -6.69 -13.08
N PHE A 144 3.64 -6.69 -12.74
CA PHE A 144 4.10 -6.36 -11.39
C PHE A 144 3.48 -5.04 -10.94
N PRO A 145 3.00 -4.92 -9.70
CA PRO A 145 2.58 -3.64 -9.17
C PRO A 145 3.78 -2.70 -9.22
N ALA A 146 3.65 -1.60 -9.93
CA ALA A 146 4.73 -0.63 -10.05
C ALA A 146 4.98 -0.01 -8.68
N VAL A 147 6.11 -0.34 -8.08
CA VAL A 147 6.59 0.36 -6.90
C VAL A 147 6.95 1.78 -7.34
N PRO A 148 6.39 2.83 -6.73
CA PRO A 148 6.77 4.19 -7.07
C PRO A 148 8.27 4.37 -6.83
N ARG A 149 8.95 5.06 -7.75
CA ARG A 149 10.36 5.39 -7.64
C ARG A 149 10.50 6.88 -7.39
N ILE A 150 11.41 7.24 -6.49
CA ILE A 150 11.66 8.62 -6.15
C ILE A 150 13.07 8.99 -6.60
N THR A 151 13.20 10.13 -7.26
CA THR A 151 14.49 10.71 -7.66
C THR A 151 14.44 12.22 -7.44
N GLY A 152 15.29 12.75 -6.54
CA GLY A 152 15.16 14.12 -6.06
C GLY A 152 13.74 14.39 -5.55
N ASN A 153 13.17 15.52 -5.96
CA ASN A 153 11.79 15.90 -5.61
C ASN A 153 10.74 15.33 -6.59
N ARG A 154 11.00 14.20 -7.24
CA ARG A 154 10.09 13.61 -8.25
C ARG A 154 9.72 12.18 -7.91
N VAL A 155 8.43 11.89 -8.04
CA VAL A 155 7.86 10.54 -7.96
C VAL A 155 7.57 10.06 -9.36
N VAL A 156 8.20 8.97 -9.78
CA VAL A 156 7.95 8.32 -11.05
C VAL A 156 7.14 7.05 -10.81
N PHE A 157 6.03 6.93 -11.50
CA PHE A 157 5.08 5.86 -11.28
C PHE A 157 4.45 5.41 -12.60
N MET A 158 4.29 4.11 -12.77
CA MET A 158 3.53 3.54 -13.88
C MET A 158 2.17 3.08 -13.35
N PRO A 159 1.07 3.72 -13.77
CA PRO A 159 -0.26 3.24 -13.42
C PRO A 159 -0.50 1.84 -13.99
N ARG A 160 -1.23 1.05 -13.25
CA ARG A 160 -1.62 -0.28 -13.74
C ARG A 160 -2.52 -0.16 -14.96
N LEU A 161 -2.27 -0.99 -15.97
CA LEU A 161 -3.00 -1.00 -17.24
C LEU A 161 -2.88 0.31 -18.05
N SER A 162 -1.86 1.11 -17.77
CA SER A 162 -1.48 2.28 -18.55
C SER A 162 -0.24 1.97 -19.37
N ASP A 163 -0.13 2.58 -20.53
CA ASP A 163 1.06 2.65 -21.38
C ASP A 163 1.87 3.93 -21.11
N GLU A 164 1.46 4.71 -20.07
CA GLU A 164 2.10 5.97 -19.68
C GLU A 164 2.95 5.80 -18.43
N VAL A 165 4.02 6.58 -18.34
CA VAL A 165 4.80 6.81 -17.13
C VAL A 165 4.45 8.20 -16.60
N HIS A 166 4.02 8.26 -15.34
CA HIS A 166 3.67 9.52 -14.71
C HIS A 166 4.83 10.01 -13.83
N CYS A 167 5.05 11.33 -13.84
CA CYS A 167 6.03 12.00 -13.00
C CYS A 167 5.30 13.09 -12.20
N LEU A 168 5.40 13.04 -10.89
CA LEU A 168 4.76 13.98 -9.97
C LEU A 168 5.79 14.68 -9.10
N ASP A 169 5.44 15.85 -8.60
CA ASP A 169 6.17 16.49 -7.52
C ASP A 169 5.94 15.71 -6.21
N LEU A 170 7.01 15.43 -5.49
CA LEU A 170 6.97 14.60 -4.27
C LEU A 170 6.13 15.23 -3.15
N GLN A 171 6.23 16.55 -2.99
CA GLN A 171 5.61 17.24 -1.86
C GLN A 171 4.13 17.56 -2.10
N THR A 172 3.75 17.77 -3.35
CA THR A 172 2.41 18.25 -3.71
C THR A 172 1.57 17.25 -4.50
N GLY A 173 2.18 16.22 -5.08
CA GLY A 173 1.51 15.29 -5.99
C GLY A 173 1.12 15.93 -7.33
N ALA A 174 1.55 17.15 -7.61
CA ALA A 174 1.28 17.84 -8.87
C ALA A 174 2.09 17.24 -10.03
N ARG A 175 1.51 17.32 -11.25
CA ARG A 175 2.21 16.98 -12.50
C ARG A 175 3.17 18.08 -12.92
#